data_66a5cefa8b70f24719e1611a2a0ad007
#
_entry.id   66a5cefa8b70f24719e1611a2a0ad007
#
_cell.length_a   1.000
_cell.length_b   1.000
_cell.length_c   1.000
_cell.angle_alpha   90.00
_cell.angle_beta   90.00
_cell.angle_gamma   90.00
#
_symmetry.space_group_name_H-M   'P 1'
#
loop_
_entity.id
_entity.type
_entity.pdbx_description
1 polymer ?
#
loop_
_entity_poly.entity_id
_entity_poly.type
_entity_poly.pdbx_seq_one_letter_code
_entity_poly.pdbx_strand_id
1 'polypeptide(L)'
;DTYNNIKNNNYFTVNHISKSMIHDGHRNSASYDSTVSEFDKTNLKEEYKEHLEIAFVKDSPVQLYCKYVNEYYIKENDTVQIIAEIEHLFFEEQMLSKDYWLQLDKGNVITINGLDGYALPKIVDRFEYARPNIDIKSLLENGA
;
A
#
# COMPACT_ATOMS: atom_id res chain seq x y z
N ASP A 1 13.59 -11.15 -7.12
CA ASP A 1 12.64 -12.16 -6.63
C ASP A 1 11.19 -11.70 -6.80
N THR A 2 10.75 -10.59 -6.21
CA THR A 2 9.36 -10.09 -6.31
C THR A 2 8.85 -10.01 -7.75
N TYR A 3 9.65 -9.46 -8.66
CA TYR A 3 9.28 -9.37 -10.08
C TYR A 3 9.02 -10.75 -10.70
N ASN A 4 9.92 -11.72 -10.46
CA ASN A 4 9.75 -13.07 -10.98
C ASN A 4 8.53 -13.76 -10.39
N ASN A 5 8.25 -13.55 -9.09
CA ASN A 5 7.06 -14.10 -8.44
C ASN A 5 5.78 -13.53 -9.05
N ILE A 6 5.73 -12.22 -9.32
CA ILE A 6 4.59 -11.59 -10.00
C ILE A 6 4.39 -12.19 -11.39
N LYS A 7 5.46 -12.35 -12.17
CA LYS A 7 5.38 -12.92 -13.52
C LYS A 7 4.94 -14.39 -13.53
N ASN A 8 5.37 -15.17 -12.55
CA ASN A 8 5.03 -16.59 -12.47
C ASN A 8 3.60 -16.84 -11.96
N ASN A 9 3.16 -16.04 -10.98
CA ASN A 9 1.86 -16.24 -10.33
C ASN A 9 0.74 -15.42 -10.97
N ASN A 10 1.07 -14.38 -11.73
CA ASN A 10 0.11 -13.45 -12.32
C ASN A 10 -0.70 -12.62 -11.30
N TYR A 11 -0.59 -12.94 -10.02
CA TYR A 11 -1.23 -12.26 -8.90
C TYR A 11 -0.22 -11.92 -7.82
N PHE A 12 -0.49 -10.84 -7.10
CA PHE A 12 0.32 -10.42 -5.95
C PHE A 12 -0.51 -9.54 -5.01
N THR A 13 -0.02 -9.35 -3.79
CA THR A 13 -0.63 -8.44 -2.83
C THR A 13 0.23 -7.21 -2.59
N VAL A 14 -0.41 -6.06 -2.38
CA VAL A 14 0.22 -4.84 -1.88
C VAL A 14 -0.37 -4.55 -0.51
N ASN A 15 0.51 -4.43 0.49
CA ASN A 15 0.12 -4.27 1.88
C ASN A 15 0.73 -2.98 2.43
N HIS A 16 -0.12 -2.03 2.85
CA HIS A 16 0.35 -0.81 3.48
C HIS A 16 0.79 -1.11 4.90
N ILE A 17 1.92 -0.58 5.31
CA ILE A 17 2.40 -0.75 6.68
C ILE A 17 1.93 0.38 7.59
N SER A 18 1.57 0.01 8.82
CA SER A 18 1.26 0.95 9.88
C SER A 18 2.51 1.34 10.68
N LYS A 19 2.35 2.33 11.56
CA LYS A 19 3.44 2.78 12.46
C LYS A 19 4.08 1.63 13.25
N SER A 20 3.30 0.67 13.73
CA SER A 20 3.80 -0.48 14.49
C SER A 20 4.61 -1.48 13.67
N MET A 21 4.47 -1.45 12.34
CA MET A 21 5.10 -2.39 11.41
C MET A 21 6.40 -1.85 10.79
N ILE A 22 6.81 -0.62 11.09
CA ILE A 22 7.95 0.06 10.42
C ILE A 22 9.22 -0.77 10.47
N HIS A 23 9.60 -1.29 11.64
CA HIS A 23 10.83 -2.04 11.82
C HIS A 23 10.89 -3.29 10.93
N ASP A 24 9.83 -4.08 10.94
CA ASP A 24 9.74 -5.31 10.15
C ASP A 24 9.55 -4.99 8.65
N GLY A 25 8.75 -3.97 8.33
CA GLY A 25 8.59 -3.49 6.95
C GLY A 25 9.89 -2.99 6.34
N HIS A 26 10.70 -2.24 7.09
CA HIS A 26 12.03 -1.81 6.65
C HIS A 26 12.97 -3.01 6.43
N ARG A 27 12.89 -4.01 7.30
CA ARG A 27 13.71 -5.21 7.20
C ARG A 27 13.51 -5.99 5.90
N ASN A 28 12.33 -5.89 5.29
CA ASN A 28 12.03 -6.51 3.98
C ASN A 28 12.79 -5.86 2.81
N SER A 29 13.46 -4.72 3.01
CA SER A 29 14.36 -4.15 2.01
C SER A 29 15.73 -4.83 1.94
N ALA A 30 16.04 -5.74 2.88
CA ALA A 30 17.28 -6.49 2.84
C ALA A 30 17.23 -7.58 1.75
N SER A 31 18.37 -7.79 1.10
CA SER A 31 18.52 -8.85 0.09
C SER A 31 18.71 -10.20 0.81
N TYR A 32 17.70 -11.03 0.82
CA TYR A 32 17.78 -12.42 1.27
C TYR A 32 18.02 -13.37 0.09
N ASP A 33 18.47 -14.59 0.39
CA ASP A 33 18.50 -15.66 -0.60
C ASP A 33 17.07 -15.99 -1.08
N SER A 34 16.92 -16.33 -2.35
CA SER A 34 15.59 -16.59 -2.97
C SER A 34 14.80 -17.74 -2.35
N THR A 35 15.46 -18.56 -1.54
CA THR A 35 14.84 -19.67 -0.79
C THR A 35 14.31 -19.27 0.59
N VAL A 36 14.54 -18.03 0.99
CA VAL A 36 14.17 -17.49 2.31
C VAL A 36 12.94 -16.63 2.19
N SER A 37 11.89 -16.93 2.95
CA SER A 37 10.73 -16.05 3.09
C SER A 37 11.03 -14.90 4.06
N GLU A 38 10.69 -13.68 3.68
CA GLU A 38 10.79 -12.51 4.55
C GLU A 38 9.92 -12.64 5.81
N PHE A 39 8.83 -13.41 5.76
CA PHE A 39 8.02 -13.74 6.94
C PHE A 39 8.81 -14.52 8.00
N ASP A 40 9.77 -15.34 7.59
CA ASP A 40 10.65 -16.07 8.52
C ASP A 40 11.70 -15.17 9.21
N LYS A 41 11.94 -13.97 8.64
CA LYS A 41 12.98 -13.02 9.10
C LYS A 41 12.41 -11.80 9.82
N THR A 42 11.09 -11.68 9.87
CA THR A 42 10.37 -10.57 10.51
C THR A 42 9.34 -11.10 11.50
N ASN A 43 8.70 -10.19 12.25
CA ASN A 43 7.54 -10.53 13.08
C ASN A 43 6.22 -10.43 12.32
N LEU A 44 6.26 -10.05 11.04
CA LEU A 44 5.08 -10.04 10.18
C LEU A 44 4.55 -11.47 10.03
N LYS A 45 3.23 -11.59 9.90
CA LYS A 45 2.57 -12.89 9.74
C LYS A 45 1.80 -12.92 8.44
N GLU A 46 1.76 -14.09 7.83
CA GLU A 46 0.90 -14.34 6.69
C GLU A 46 -0.57 -14.37 7.11
N GLU A 47 -1.41 -13.86 6.23
CA GLU A 47 -2.87 -14.00 6.30
C GLU A 47 -3.37 -14.42 4.92
N TYR A 48 -4.23 -15.43 4.88
CA TYR A 48 -4.92 -15.84 3.67
C TYR A 48 -6.39 -15.48 3.79
N LYS A 49 -6.95 -14.94 2.73
CA LYS A 49 -8.37 -14.61 2.64
C LYS A 49 -9.09 -15.65 1.81
N GLU A 50 -10.36 -15.85 2.12
CA GLU A 50 -11.20 -16.86 1.47
C GLU A 50 -11.16 -16.72 -0.06
N HIS A 51 -10.88 -17.84 -0.76
CA HIS A 51 -10.73 -17.93 -2.22
C HIS A 51 -9.55 -17.19 -2.86
N LEU A 52 -8.61 -16.63 -2.08
CA LEU A 52 -7.42 -15.96 -2.57
C LEU A 52 -6.16 -16.73 -2.17
N GLU A 53 -5.36 -17.11 -3.16
CA GLU A 53 -4.23 -18.03 -2.96
C GLU A 53 -2.93 -17.32 -2.55
N ILE A 54 -2.85 -16.00 -2.71
CA ILE A 54 -1.65 -15.23 -2.38
C ILE A 54 -1.75 -14.65 -0.97
N ALA A 55 -0.69 -14.82 -0.19
CA ALA A 55 -0.63 -14.31 1.18
C ALA A 55 -0.72 -12.78 1.24
N PHE A 56 -1.43 -12.29 2.24
CA PHE A 56 -1.40 -10.91 2.71
C PHE A 56 -0.52 -10.79 3.94
N VAL A 57 -0.10 -9.58 4.25
CA VAL A 57 0.52 -9.27 5.54
C VAL A 57 -0.59 -9.02 6.55
N LYS A 58 -0.69 -9.88 7.56
CA LYS A 58 -1.68 -9.77 8.64
C LYS A 58 -1.54 -8.42 9.35
N ASP A 59 -2.66 -7.88 9.80
CA ASP A 59 -2.76 -6.59 10.51
C ASP A 59 -2.33 -5.36 9.67
N SER A 60 -2.09 -5.53 8.38
CA SER A 60 -1.88 -4.42 7.46
C SER A 60 -3.19 -3.62 7.30
N PRO A 61 -3.18 -2.30 7.52
CA PRO A 61 -4.41 -1.49 7.54
C PRO A 61 -5.11 -1.38 6.19
N VAL A 62 -4.36 -1.56 5.10
CA VAL A 62 -4.89 -1.62 3.74
C VAL A 62 -4.17 -2.72 2.98
N GLN A 63 -4.94 -3.60 2.39
CA GLN A 63 -4.43 -4.76 1.67
C GLN A 63 -5.10 -4.81 0.29
N LEU A 64 -4.29 -4.88 -0.76
CA LEU A 64 -4.76 -4.97 -2.14
C LEU A 64 -4.40 -6.33 -2.72
N TYR A 65 -5.36 -6.97 -3.39
CA TYR A 65 -5.12 -8.14 -4.23
C TYR A 65 -5.09 -7.69 -5.67
N CYS A 66 -3.97 -7.87 -6.33
CA CYS A 66 -3.67 -7.31 -7.63
C CYS A 66 -3.41 -8.39 -8.66
N LYS A 67 -3.98 -8.21 -9.85
CA LYS A 67 -3.71 -9.01 -11.03
C LYS A 67 -2.75 -8.27 -11.96
N TYR A 68 -1.66 -8.91 -12.35
CA TYR A 68 -0.76 -8.36 -13.36
C TYR A 68 -1.50 -8.15 -14.69
N VAL A 69 -1.32 -6.99 -15.30
CA VAL A 69 -1.93 -6.64 -16.59
C VAL A 69 -0.88 -6.42 -17.66
N ASN A 70 0.13 -5.59 -17.38
CA ASN A 70 1.17 -5.22 -18.34
C ASN A 70 2.40 -4.67 -17.63
N GLU A 71 3.48 -4.45 -18.38
CA GLU A 71 4.69 -3.81 -17.88
C GLU A 71 5.39 -2.98 -18.94
N TYR A 72 6.19 -2.02 -18.50
CA TYR A 72 7.05 -1.19 -19.33
C TYR A 72 8.47 -1.18 -18.77
N TYR A 73 9.43 -1.59 -19.57
CA TYR A 73 10.83 -1.47 -19.21
C TYR A 73 11.32 -0.04 -19.39
N ILE A 74 11.93 0.53 -18.36
CA ILE A 74 12.48 1.88 -18.33
C ILE A 74 14.01 1.77 -18.40
N LYS A 75 14.54 1.91 -19.61
CA LYS A 75 15.98 1.72 -19.89
C LYS A 75 16.90 2.75 -19.20
N GLU A 76 16.34 3.92 -18.86
CA GLU A 76 17.09 5.05 -18.29
C GLU A 76 17.60 4.74 -16.87
N ASN A 77 16.97 3.83 -16.16
CA ASN A 77 17.36 3.45 -14.80
C ASN A 77 17.26 1.94 -14.53
N ASP A 78 17.14 1.14 -15.59
CA ASP A 78 17.06 -0.32 -15.51
C ASP A 78 15.96 -0.84 -14.57
N THR A 79 14.76 -0.23 -14.66
CA THR A 79 13.59 -0.62 -13.87
C THR A 79 12.44 -1.11 -14.75
N VAL A 80 11.47 -1.76 -14.11
CA VAL A 80 10.21 -2.17 -14.74
C VAL A 80 9.04 -1.51 -14.03
N GLN A 81 8.21 -0.80 -14.79
CA GLN A 81 6.91 -0.30 -14.32
C GLN A 81 5.86 -1.38 -14.58
N ILE A 82 5.27 -1.90 -13.51
CA ILE A 82 4.18 -2.88 -13.58
C ILE A 82 2.84 -2.17 -13.56
N ILE A 83 1.93 -2.58 -14.44
CA ILE A 83 0.52 -2.20 -14.41
C ILE A 83 -0.28 -3.39 -13.90
N ALA A 84 -1.09 -3.16 -12.89
CA ALA A 84 -1.94 -4.18 -12.30
C ALA A 84 -3.37 -3.67 -12.10
N GLU A 85 -4.33 -4.59 -12.16
CA GLU A 85 -5.71 -4.37 -11.79
C GLU A 85 -5.90 -4.73 -10.32
N ILE A 86 -6.57 -3.87 -9.55
CA ILE A 86 -6.96 -4.16 -8.17
C ILE A 86 -8.29 -4.92 -8.22
N GLU A 87 -8.27 -6.22 -7.95
CA GLU A 87 -9.49 -7.03 -7.92
C GLU A 87 -10.18 -6.99 -6.55
N HIS A 88 -9.40 -6.90 -5.46
CA HIS A 88 -9.93 -6.79 -4.10
C HIS A 88 -9.16 -5.75 -3.30
N LEU A 89 -9.89 -4.99 -2.49
CA LEU A 89 -9.36 -4.00 -1.56
C LEU A 89 -9.96 -4.25 -0.17
N PHE A 90 -9.09 -4.49 0.81
CA PHE A 90 -9.49 -4.71 2.20
C PHE A 90 -8.94 -3.59 3.08
N PHE A 91 -9.77 -3.05 3.94
CA PHE A 91 -9.43 -1.99 4.91
C PHE A 91 -10.44 -2.01 6.06
N GLU A 92 -10.11 -1.34 7.16
CA GLU A 92 -11.03 -1.21 8.28
C GLU A 92 -12.12 -0.17 7.94
N GLU A 93 -13.39 -0.48 8.24
CA GLU A 93 -14.55 0.34 7.90
C GLU A 93 -14.42 1.79 8.40
N GLN A 94 -13.82 1.99 9.57
CA GLN A 94 -13.58 3.31 10.15
C GLN A 94 -12.65 4.22 9.32
N MET A 95 -11.90 3.64 8.38
CA MET A 95 -11.04 4.39 7.47
C MET A 95 -11.83 5.01 6.30
N LEU A 96 -13.04 4.55 6.04
CA LEU A 96 -13.85 5.04 4.93
C LEU A 96 -14.69 6.24 5.38
N SER A 97 -14.52 7.38 4.69
CA SER A 97 -15.39 8.54 4.91
C SER A 97 -16.78 8.34 4.31
N LYS A 98 -17.75 9.18 4.69
CA LYS A 98 -19.14 9.13 4.18
C LYS A 98 -19.23 9.33 2.66
N ASP A 99 -18.26 10.00 2.06
CA ASP A 99 -18.15 10.25 0.62
C ASP A 99 -17.20 9.27 -0.08
N TYR A 100 -16.96 8.10 0.56
CA TYR A 100 -16.15 6.99 0.03
C TYR A 100 -14.65 7.30 -0.18
N TRP A 101 -14.12 8.30 0.51
CA TRP A 101 -12.69 8.54 0.54
C TRP A 101 -11.99 7.73 1.61
N LEU A 102 -10.94 6.98 1.23
CA LEU A 102 -10.16 6.16 2.16
C LEU A 102 -9.15 7.04 2.92
N GLN A 103 -9.34 7.19 4.22
CA GLN A 103 -8.53 8.02 5.11
C GLN A 103 -7.36 7.20 5.67
N LEU A 104 -6.21 7.24 5.01
CA LEU A 104 -5.03 6.43 5.38
C LEU A 104 -4.47 6.79 6.76
N ASP A 105 -4.60 8.05 7.19
CA ASP A 105 -4.20 8.51 8.52
C ASP A 105 -5.01 7.85 9.64
N LYS A 106 -6.28 7.50 9.40
CA LYS A 106 -7.12 6.77 10.37
C LYS A 106 -6.64 5.33 10.61
N GLY A 107 -5.98 4.72 9.63
CA GLY A 107 -5.33 3.41 9.75
C GLY A 107 -3.87 3.50 10.24
N ASN A 108 -3.39 4.66 10.65
CA ASN A 108 -1.98 4.88 10.98
C ASN A 108 -1.01 4.44 9.87
N VAL A 109 -1.45 4.53 8.61
CA VAL A 109 -0.61 4.22 7.45
C VAL A 109 0.51 5.24 7.38
N ILE A 110 1.73 4.76 7.28
CA ILE A 110 2.93 5.61 7.21
C ILE A 110 3.22 6.07 5.79
N THR A 111 4.02 7.13 5.68
CA THR A 111 4.69 7.54 4.44
C THR A 111 6.20 7.36 4.57
N ILE A 112 6.86 7.16 3.43
CA ILE A 112 8.31 7.05 3.36
C ILE A 112 8.85 8.29 2.65
N ASN A 113 9.77 8.99 3.30
CA ASN A 113 10.47 10.14 2.74
C ASN A 113 11.90 9.71 2.37
N GLY A 114 12.20 9.74 1.08
CA GLY A 114 13.44 9.16 0.57
C GLY A 114 13.45 7.64 0.67
N LEU A 115 14.53 7.06 1.15
CA LEU A 115 14.71 5.61 1.23
C LEU A 115 14.49 5.02 2.62
N ASP A 116 14.58 5.83 3.67
CA ASP A 116 14.71 5.37 5.06
C ASP A 116 14.00 6.26 6.10
N GLY A 117 13.43 7.37 5.67
CA GLY A 117 12.69 8.28 6.55
C GLY A 117 11.21 7.92 6.64
N TYR A 118 10.73 7.50 7.80
CA TYR A 118 9.33 7.14 8.02
C TYR A 118 8.58 8.26 8.73
N ALA A 119 7.40 8.61 8.24
CA ALA A 119 6.54 9.62 8.83
C ALA A 119 5.11 9.10 9.01
N LEU A 120 4.45 9.55 10.07
CA LEU A 120 3.02 9.35 10.24
C LEU A 120 2.30 10.60 9.70
N PRO A 121 1.67 10.53 8.53
CA PRO A 121 1.01 11.66 7.93
C PRO A 121 -0.21 12.07 8.74
N LYS A 122 -0.54 13.36 8.71
CA LYS A 122 -1.78 13.91 9.20
C LYS A 122 -2.44 14.69 8.08
N ILE A 123 -3.68 14.37 7.76
CA ILE A 123 -4.45 15.17 6.81
C ILE A 123 -4.70 16.54 7.42
N VAL A 124 -4.29 17.59 6.72
CA VAL A 124 -4.46 18.98 7.18
C VAL A 124 -5.62 19.69 6.50
N ASP A 125 -5.91 19.31 5.25
CA ASP A 125 -7.09 19.77 4.53
C ASP A 125 -7.40 18.88 3.32
N ARG A 126 -8.60 19.02 2.78
CA ARG A 126 -9.09 18.36 1.59
C ARG A 126 -10.06 19.30 0.88
N PHE A 127 -9.92 19.47 -0.41
CA PHE A 127 -10.68 20.46 -1.18
C PHE A 127 -11.53 19.84 -2.26
N GLU A 128 -12.61 20.54 -2.62
CA GLU A 128 -13.35 20.28 -3.85
C GLU A 128 -12.46 20.46 -5.09
N TYR A 129 -12.87 19.90 -6.21
CA TYR A 129 -12.19 20.11 -7.48
C TYR A 129 -12.10 21.59 -7.82
N ALA A 130 -10.90 22.10 -8.01
CA ALA A 130 -10.64 23.50 -8.32
C ALA A 130 -11.19 23.86 -9.72
N ARG A 131 -11.95 24.96 -9.81
CA ARG A 131 -12.48 25.49 -11.05
C ARG A 131 -12.15 26.97 -11.18
N PRO A 132 -11.92 27.50 -12.42
CA PRO A 132 -11.70 28.93 -12.61
C PRO A 132 -12.87 29.76 -12.07
N ASN A 133 -12.55 30.86 -11.38
CA ASN A 133 -13.53 31.86 -10.87
C ASN A 133 -14.52 31.32 -9.83
N ILE A 134 -14.20 30.19 -9.14
CA ILE A 134 -14.97 29.65 -8.04
C ILE A 134 -14.05 29.52 -6.84
N ASP A 135 -14.50 30.01 -5.68
CA ASP A 135 -13.76 29.88 -4.43
C ASP A 135 -13.60 28.41 -4.05
N ILE A 136 -12.39 28.05 -3.62
CA ILE A 136 -12.06 26.71 -3.17
C ILE A 136 -12.70 26.47 -1.78
N LYS A 137 -13.46 25.37 -1.65
CA LYS A 137 -14.08 24.98 -0.38
C LYS A 137 -13.40 23.74 0.19
N SER A 138 -13.14 23.79 1.51
CA SER A 138 -12.70 22.61 2.25
C SER A 138 -13.83 21.58 2.32
N LEU A 139 -13.46 20.31 2.17
CA LEU A 139 -14.34 19.14 2.37
C LEU A 139 -14.17 18.52 3.77
N LEU A 140 -13.20 19.02 4.56
CA LEU A 140 -13.11 18.63 5.97
C LEU A 140 -14.21 19.33 6.74
N GLU A 141 -15.03 18.55 7.46
CA GLU A 141 -16.00 19.10 8.41
C GLU A 141 -15.22 19.91 9.45
N ASN A 142 -15.61 21.17 9.69
CA ASN A 142 -15.02 22.02 10.71
C ASN A 142 -15.13 21.31 12.07
N GLY A 143 -14.03 20.75 12.56
CA GLY A 143 -13.98 20.15 13.89
C GLY A 143 -13.42 18.73 13.96
N ALA A 144 -12.32 18.44 13.22
CA ALA A 144 -11.51 17.26 13.50
C ALA A 144 -10.17 17.66 14.12
#